data_1f95611b188b6429315937570fb04b10
#
_entry.id   1f95611b188b6429315937570fb04b10
#
_cell.length_a   1.000
_cell.length_b   1.000
_cell.length_c   1.000
_cell.angle_alpha   90.00
_cell.angle_beta   90.00
_cell.angle_gamma   90.00
#
_symmetry.space_group_name_H-M   'P 1'
#
loop_
_entity.id
_entity.type
_entity.pdbx_description
1 polymer ?
#
loop_
_entity_poly.entity_id
_entity_poly.type
_entity_poly.pdbx_seq_one_letter_code
_entity_poly.pdbx_strand_id
1 'polypeptide(L)'
;MTSKIARNLGKSYEKKMYQHLGGMPSTIVLRFSNDTFDEVTKKRYHKKLNQFDGLVLPLDASDETSDTDLQYISASNILRNYANSNRNKEQRVYQELKEYNFWRNLYGTKGIALVVYLLIIVREITLHGTIDIKNIFLNPYPDYVVLILMTLYAVTFVLFVNKQTVIIKAFDYAKSLIEVCERI
;
A
#
# COMPACT_ATOMS: atom_id res chain seq x y z
N MET A 1 9.07 -19.19 -4.01
CA MET A 1 10.19 -18.51 -3.32
C MET A 1 10.16 -17.00 -3.53
N THR A 2 9.95 -16.50 -4.73
CA THR A 2 9.87 -15.08 -5.10
C THR A 2 8.80 -14.28 -4.35
N SER A 3 7.61 -14.85 -4.08
CA SER A 3 6.53 -14.17 -3.36
C SER A 3 6.87 -13.84 -1.89
N LYS A 4 7.70 -14.65 -1.23
CA LYS A 4 8.17 -14.36 0.13
C LYS A 4 9.14 -13.19 0.16
N ILE A 5 10.04 -13.09 -0.84
CA ILE A 5 11.00 -11.99 -0.96
C ILE A 5 10.24 -10.68 -1.20
N ALA A 6 9.33 -10.64 -2.17
CA ALA A 6 8.52 -9.47 -2.45
C ALA A 6 7.72 -9.00 -1.21
N ARG A 7 7.13 -9.95 -0.49
CA ARG A 7 6.40 -9.67 0.76
C ARG A 7 7.31 -9.08 1.84
N ASN A 8 8.52 -9.60 2.01
CA ASN A 8 9.45 -9.11 3.04
C ASN A 8 9.94 -7.69 2.71
N LEU A 9 10.28 -7.44 1.45
CA LEU A 9 10.66 -6.10 0.97
C LEU A 9 9.50 -5.11 1.12
N GLY A 10 8.29 -5.51 0.75
CA GLY A 10 7.09 -4.71 0.95
C GLY A 10 6.85 -4.37 2.43
N LYS A 11 7.00 -5.34 3.34
CA LYS A 11 6.86 -5.10 4.79
C LYS A 11 7.96 -4.19 5.36
N SER A 12 9.17 -4.27 4.85
CA SER A 12 10.25 -3.36 5.24
C SER A 12 9.92 -1.91 4.85
N TYR A 13 9.38 -1.72 3.65
CA TYR A 13 8.89 -0.42 3.20
C TYR A 13 7.70 0.07 4.05
N GLU A 14 6.73 -0.80 4.33
CA GLU A 14 5.54 -0.51 5.14
C GLU A 14 5.92 0.08 6.51
N LYS A 15 6.91 -0.50 7.18
CA LYS A 15 7.41 0.01 8.46
C LYS A 15 7.91 1.45 8.36
N LYS A 16 8.71 1.76 7.32
CA LYS A 16 9.20 3.12 7.05
C LYS A 16 8.05 4.08 6.71
N MET A 17 7.08 3.62 5.93
CA MET A 17 5.90 4.39 5.56
C MET A 17 5.10 4.78 6.81
N TYR A 18 4.84 3.85 7.74
CA TYR A 18 4.10 4.13 8.96
C TYR A 18 4.82 5.12 9.87
N GLN A 19 6.15 5.04 9.97
CA GLN A 19 6.94 6.03 10.69
C GLN A 19 6.80 7.43 10.07
N HIS A 20 6.79 7.52 8.74
CA HIS A 20 6.65 8.78 8.04
C HIS A 20 5.23 9.37 8.14
N LEU A 21 4.21 8.53 8.18
CA LEU A 21 2.81 8.93 8.32
C LEU A 21 2.41 9.25 9.77
N GLY A 22 3.26 8.93 10.74
CA GLY A 22 2.94 9.09 12.16
C GLY A 22 1.97 8.04 12.71
N GLY A 23 1.87 6.86 12.06
CA GLY A 23 1.04 5.74 12.50
C GLY A 23 0.60 4.82 11.38
N MET A 24 -0.12 3.77 11.73
CA MET A 24 -0.79 2.92 10.74
C MET A 24 -1.99 3.66 10.13
N PRO A 25 -2.27 3.54 8.83
CA PRO A 25 -3.43 4.18 8.20
C PRO A 25 -4.75 3.91 8.93
N SER A 26 -5.00 2.70 9.40
CA SER A 26 -6.21 2.37 10.17
C SER A 26 -6.29 3.08 11.52
N THR A 27 -5.16 3.37 12.17
CA THR A 27 -5.09 4.19 13.38
C THR A 27 -5.33 5.65 13.05
N ILE A 28 -4.68 6.16 12.00
CA ILE A 28 -4.79 7.56 11.57
C ILE A 28 -6.24 7.91 11.21
N VAL A 29 -6.94 7.02 10.49
CA VAL A 29 -8.34 7.23 10.06
C VAL A 29 -9.31 7.32 11.25
N LEU A 30 -8.98 6.71 12.39
CA LEU A 30 -9.79 6.81 13.62
C LEU A 30 -9.56 8.12 14.38
N ARG A 31 -8.41 8.79 14.21
CA ARG A 31 -8.13 10.06 14.90
C ARG A 31 -9.10 11.15 14.48
N PHE A 32 -9.48 12.01 15.42
CA PHE A 32 -10.31 13.17 15.12
C PHE A 32 -9.64 14.17 14.18
N SER A 33 -8.31 14.24 14.20
CA SER A 33 -7.52 15.10 13.32
C SER A 33 -7.52 14.68 11.84
N ASN A 34 -8.05 13.50 11.49
CA ASN A 34 -8.09 12.98 10.11
C ASN A 34 -9.46 13.22 9.47
N ASP A 35 -9.52 13.65 8.22
CA ASP A 35 -10.76 14.05 7.51
C ASP A 35 -11.40 12.93 6.67
N THR A 36 -10.94 11.66 6.81
CA THR A 36 -11.51 10.53 6.04
C THR A 36 -12.99 10.29 6.34
N PHE A 37 -13.40 10.50 7.59
CA PHE A 37 -14.79 10.47 8.05
C PHE A 37 -15.11 11.78 8.76
N ASP A 38 -16.37 12.20 8.68
CA ASP A 38 -16.88 13.32 9.44
C ASP A 38 -16.91 13.02 10.95
N GLU A 39 -16.99 14.07 11.76
CA GLU A 39 -16.92 13.95 13.21
C GLU A 39 -18.09 13.15 13.80
N VAL A 40 -19.30 13.30 13.25
CA VAL A 40 -20.48 12.58 13.70
C VAL A 40 -20.30 11.07 13.48
N THR A 41 -19.80 10.69 12.30
CA THR A 41 -19.50 9.30 11.97
C THR A 41 -18.42 8.72 12.88
N LYS A 42 -17.35 9.48 13.15
CA LYS A 42 -16.28 9.02 14.09
C LYS A 42 -16.82 8.80 15.49
N LYS A 43 -17.59 9.75 16.05
CA LYS A 43 -18.24 9.58 17.35
C LYS A 43 -19.11 8.32 17.39
N ARG A 44 -19.87 8.07 16.34
CA ARG A 44 -20.69 6.86 16.22
C ARG A 44 -19.84 5.59 16.21
N TYR A 45 -18.75 5.57 15.45
CA TYR A 45 -17.83 4.42 15.38
C TYR A 45 -17.11 4.19 16.71
N HIS A 46 -16.59 5.23 17.35
CA HIS A 46 -15.98 5.15 18.67
C HIS A 46 -16.96 4.63 19.71
N LYS A 47 -18.20 5.11 19.72
CA LYS A 47 -19.25 4.62 20.62
C LYS A 47 -19.54 3.14 20.43
N LYS A 48 -19.59 2.64 19.19
CA LYS A 48 -19.77 1.22 18.91
C LYS A 48 -18.55 0.40 19.35
N LEU A 49 -17.34 0.87 19.06
CA LEU A 49 -16.11 0.20 19.45
C LEU A 49 -15.93 0.15 20.97
N ASN A 50 -16.38 1.16 21.71
CA ASN A 50 -16.36 1.16 23.18
C ASN A 50 -17.29 0.12 23.82
N GLN A 51 -18.10 -0.60 23.02
CA GLN A 51 -18.87 -1.73 23.52
C GLN A 51 -18.02 -3.00 23.66
N PHE A 52 -16.83 -3.02 23.07
CA PHE A 52 -15.89 -4.13 23.24
C PHE A 52 -15.06 -3.96 24.51
N ASP A 53 -14.94 -5.03 25.28
CA ASP A 53 -14.20 -5.02 26.54
C ASP A 53 -12.75 -4.52 26.35
N GLY A 54 -12.34 -3.63 27.23
CA GLY A 54 -10.98 -3.08 27.25
C GLY A 54 -10.71 -1.95 26.25
N LEU A 55 -11.73 -1.47 25.50
CA LEU A 55 -11.61 -0.29 24.65
C LEU A 55 -12.23 0.94 25.31
N VAL A 56 -11.47 2.03 25.32
CA VAL A 56 -11.92 3.37 25.76
C VAL A 56 -11.45 4.37 24.72
N LEU A 57 -12.25 4.58 23.67
CA LEU A 57 -12.00 5.55 22.62
C LEU A 57 -12.64 6.89 22.98
N PRO A 58 -12.00 8.02 22.69
CA PRO A 58 -12.53 9.36 22.96
C PRO A 58 -13.82 9.58 22.16
N LEU A 59 -14.75 10.32 22.73
CA LEU A 59 -15.99 10.72 22.03
C LEU A 59 -15.91 12.14 21.48
N ASP A 60 -14.92 12.90 21.90
CA ASP A 60 -14.63 14.24 21.41
C ASP A 60 -13.13 14.42 21.13
N ALA A 61 -12.80 15.35 20.25
CA ALA A 61 -11.42 15.65 19.88
C ALA A 61 -10.57 16.15 21.07
N SER A 62 -11.22 16.80 22.06
CA SER A 62 -10.55 17.27 23.28
C SER A 62 -10.04 16.16 24.20
N ASP A 63 -10.62 14.98 24.08
CA ASP A 63 -10.29 13.81 24.91
C ASP A 63 -9.18 12.95 24.30
N GLU A 64 -8.72 13.30 23.09
CA GLU A 64 -7.67 12.58 22.37
C GLU A 64 -6.30 12.89 22.97
N THR A 65 -5.60 11.86 23.42
CA THR A 65 -4.26 11.94 24.05
C THR A 65 -3.26 11.09 23.29
N SER A 66 -1.96 11.19 23.61
CA SER A 66 -0.93 10.34 23.03
C SER A 66 -1.17 8.85 23.25
N ASP A 67 -1.81 8.49 24.36
CA ASP A 67 -2.08 7.08 24.72
C ASP A 67 -3.29 6.53 23.96
N THR A 68 -4.12 7.38 23.38
CA THR A 68 -5.28 7.00 22.56
C THR A 68 -4.88 6.18 21.34
N ASP A 69 -3.67 6.38 20.79
CA ASP A 69 -3.17 5.61 19.66
C ASP A 69 -3.11 4.11 19.95
N LEU A 70 -2.79 3.70 21.18
CA LEU A 70 -2.80 2.28 21.57
C LEU A 70 -4.22 1.70 21.52
N GLN A 71 -5.21 2.50 21.91
CA GLN A 71 -6.61 2.13 21.83
C GLN A 71 -7.07 2.01 20.36
N TYR A 72 -6.67 2.93 19.49
CA TYR A 72 -6.94 2.85 18.05
C TYR A 72 -6.30 1.63 17.37
N ILE A 73 -5.09 1.24 17.79
CA ILE A 73 -4.44 0.02 17.32
C ILE A 73 -5.26 -1.21 17.74
N SER A 74 -5.70 -1.26 19.00
CA SER A 74 -6.52 -2.35 19.54
C SER A 74 -7.86 -2.44 18.79
N ALA A 75 -8.55 -1.33 18.62
CA ALA A 75 -9.79 -1.23 17.84
C ALA A 75 -9.62 -1.73 16.41
N SER A 76 -8.55 -1.29 15.72
CA SER A 76 -8.23 -1.76 14.37
C SER A 76 -7.99 -3.28 14.31
N ASN A 77 -7.39 -3.86 15.36
CA ASN A 77 -7.18 -5.31 15.44
C ASN A 77 -8.49 -6.07 15.62
N ILE A 78 -9.40 -5.57 16.44
CA ILE A 78 -10.75 -6.15 16.60
C ILE A 78 -11.49 -6.16 15.27
N LEU A 79 -11.53 -5.03 14.57
CA LEU A 79 -12.16 -4.91 13.25
C LEU A 79 -11.53 -5.87 12.23
N ARG A 80 -10.20 -5.99 12.25
CA ARG A 80 -9.47 -6.92 11.35
C ARG A 80 -9.84 -8.38 11.65
N ASN A 81 -9.92 -8.75 12.91
CA ASN A 81 -10.32 -10.10 13.31
C ASN A 81 -11.77 -10.39 12.90
N TYR A 82 -12.67 -9.44 13.11
CA TYR A 82 -14.06 -9.56 12.68
C TYR A 82 -14.17 -9.73 11.16
N ALA A 83 -13.51 -8.85 10.39
CA ALA A 83 -13.52 -8.93 8.92
C ALA A 83 -12.92 -10.26 8.41
N ASN A 84 -11.85 -10.76 9.05
CA ASN A 84 -11.26 -12.05 8.71
C ASN A 84 -12.19 -13.23 8.98
N SER A 85 -12.94 -13.21 10.08
CA SER A 85 -13.92 -14.24 10.43
C SER A 85 -15.16 -14.18 9.54
N ASN A 86 -15.48 -13.02 8.99
CA ASN A 86 -16.68 -12.77 8.17
C ASN A 86 -16.34 -12.45 6.70
N ARG A 87 -15.32 -13.07 6.12
CA ARG A 87 -14.82 -12.76 4.75
C ARG A 87 -15.89 -12.72 3.67
N ASN A 88 -16.89 -13.59 3.75
CA ASN A 88 -17.97 -13.66 2.77
C ASN A 88 -18.88 -12.41 2.81
N LYS A 89 -19.00 -11.77 3.96
CA LYS A 89 -19.76 -10.54 4.15
C LYS A 89 -18.89 -9.30 3.90
N GLU A 90 -17.61 -9.38 4.24
CA GLU A 90 -16.64 -8.28 4.17
C GLU A 90 -15.73 -8.38 2.94
N GLN A 91 -16.30 -8.72 1.77
CA GLN A 91 -15.54 -8.92 0.53
C GLN A 91 -14.76 -7.68 0.12
N ARG A 92 -15.32 -6.47 0.32
CA ARG A 92 -14.67 -5.20 0.00
C ARG A 92 -13.38 -5.01 0.81
N VAL A 93 -13.41 -5.24 2.11
CA VAL A 93 -12.22 -5.15 2.98
C VAL A 93 -11.12 -6.08 2.48
N TYR A 94 -11.51 -7.29 2.08
CA TYR A 94 -10.55 -8.27 1.57
C TYR A 94 -9.98 -7.90 0.21
N GLN A 95 -10.76 -7.28 -0.68
CA GLN A 95 -10.29 -6.79 -1.97
C GLN A 95 -9.30 -5.64 -1.79
N GLU A 96 -9.63 -4.64 -0.97
CA GLU A 96 -8.74 -3.51 -0.67
C GLU A 96 -7.43 -3.98 -0.02
N LEU A 97 -7.50 -4.98 0.89
CA LEU A 97 -6.30 -5.59 1.47
C LEU A 97 -5.42 -6.26 0.42
N LYS A 98 -6.00 -6.94 -0.57
CA LYS A 98 -5.24 -7.57 -1.67
C LYS A 98 -4.56 -6.52 -2.53
N GLU A 99 -5.27 -5.46 -2.90
CA GLU A 99 -4.73 -4.35 -3.69
C GLU A 99 -3.60 -3.66 -2.95
N TYR A 100 -3.80 -3.30 -1.68
CA TYR A 100 -2.75 -2.73 -0.85
C TYR A 100 -1.51 -3.63 -0.79
N ASN A 101 -1.69 -4.92 -0.51
CA ASN A 101 -0.58 -5.87 -0.46
C ASN A 101 0.14 -5.99 -1.81
N PHE A 102 -0.58 -5.97 -2.92
CA PHE A 102 -0.02 -6.00 -4.27
C PHE A 102 0.88 -4.78 -4.51
N TRP A 103 0.36 -3.57 -4.34
CA TRP A 103 1.10 -2.33 -4.59
C TRP A 103 2.29 -2.16 -3.65
N ARG A 104 2.14 -2.49 -2.37
CA ARG A 104 3.21 -2.47 -1.39
C ARG A 104 4.35 -3.42 -1.76
N ASN A 105 4.03 -4.65 -2.14
CA ASN A 105 5.02 -5.64 -2.52
C ASN A 105 5.70 -5.28 -3.85
N LEU A 106 4.93 -4.77 -4.81
CA LEU A 106 5.44 -4.29 -6.09
C LEU A 106 6.42 -3.12 -5.90
N TYR A 107 6.05 -2.15 -5.07
CA TYR A 107 6.95 -1.05 -4.73
C TYR A 107 8.21 -1.53 -3.99
N GLY A 108 8.06 -2.49 -3.07
CA GLY A 108 9.18 -3.07 -2.35
C GLY A 108 10.20 -3.77 -3.27
N THR A 109 9.76 -4.34 -4.38
CA THR A 109 10.63 -5.01 -5.36
C THR A 109 11.19 -4.07 -6.43
N LYS A 110 10.74 -2.81 -6.48
CA LYS A 110 11.10 -1.83 -7.52
C LYS A 110 12.62 -1.70 -7.71
N GLY A 111 13.37 -1.61 -6.61
CA GLY A 111 14.84 -1.50 -6.68
C GLY A 111 15.49 -2.70 -7.36
N ILE A 112 15.08 -3.92 -7.02
CA ILE A 112 15.60 -5.15 -7.62
C ILE A 112 15.24 -5.21 -9.12
N ALA A 113 14.01 -4.87 -9.48
CA ALA A 113 13.57 -4.86 -10.87
C ALA A 113 14.41 -3.88 -11.72
N LEU A 114 14.72 -2.70 -11.19
CA LEU A 114 15.56 -1.71 -11.88
C LEU A 114 17.01 -2.19 -12.03
N VAL A 115 17.58 -2.87 -11.03
CA VAL A 115 18.92 -3.46 -11.12
C VAL A 115 18.96 -4.54 -12.21
N VAL A 116 17.99 -5.45 -12.24
CA VAL A 116 17.90 -6.49 -13.27
C VAL A 116 17.78 -5.86 -14.66
N TYR A 117 16.95 -4.83 -14.80
CA TYR A 117 16.81 -4.11 -16.05
C TYR A 117 18.12 -3.45 -16.50
N LEU A 118 18.85 -2.81 -15.58
CA LEU A 118 20.15 -2.19 -15.87
C LEU A 118 21.16 -3.27 -16.36
N LEU A 119 21.19 -4.43 -15.72
CA LEU A 119 22.07 -5.55 -16.13
C LEU A 119 21.74 -6.04 -17.55
N ILE A 120 20.47 -6.07 -17.93
CA ILE A 120 20.05 -6.42 -19.30
C ILE A 120 20.55 -5.38 -20.30
N ILE A 121 20.39 -4.07 -20.01
CA ILE A 121 20.91 -3.02 -20.88
C ILE A 121 22.42 -3.13 -21.07
N VAL A 122 23.16 -3.28 -19.97
CA VAL A 122 24.63 -3.43 -20.02
C VAL A 122 25.03 -4.62 -20.88
N ARG A 123 24.35 -5.77 -20.71
CA ARG A 123 24.56 -6.96 -21.54
C ARG A 123 24.37 -6.64 -23.03
N GLU A 124 23.26 -6.02 -23.40
CA GLU A 124 22.95 -5.71 -24.80
C GLU A 124 23.99 -4.75 -25.42
N ILE A 125 24.40 -3.71 -24.68
CA ILE A 125 25.45 -2.80 -25.13
C ILE A 125 26.79 -3.53 -25.31
N THR A 126 27.15 -4.47 -24.44
CA THR A 126 28.42 -5.22 -24.53
C THR A 126 28.44 -6.21 -25.70
N LEU A 127 27.29 -6.79 -26.06
CA LEU A 127 27.19 -7.77 -27.15
C LEU A 127 27.08 -7.11 -28.54
N HIS A 128 26.37 -6.01 -28.65
CA HIS A 128 26.02 -5.39 -29.94
C HIS A 128 26.72 -4.03 -30.17
N GLY A 129 27.57 -3.58 -29.26
CA GLY A 129 28.22 -2.27 -29.33
C GLY A 129 27.27 -1.12 -29.02
N THR A 130 27.68 0.09 -29.37
CA THR A 130 26.85 1.28 -29.16
C THR A 130 25.58 1.20 -30.00
N ILE A 131 24.44 1.46 -29.40
CA ILE A 131 23.14 1.51 -30.07
C ILE A 131 23.16 2.67 -31.08
N ASP A 132 23.27 2.35 -32.38
CA ASP A 132 23.15 3.34 -33.43
C ASP A 132 21.66 3.61 -33.70
N ILE A 133 21.17 4.75 -33.20
CA ILE A 133 19.77 5.17 -33.32
C ILE A 133 19.31 5.24 -34.80
N LYS A 134 20.21 5.56 -35.74
CA LYS A 134 19.87 5.59 -37.17
C LYS A 134 19.56 4.17 -37.70
N ASN A 135 20.28 3.18 -37.25
CA ASN A 135 20.06 1.77 -37.66
C ASN A 135 18.79 1.16 -37.10
N ILE A 136 18.27 1.64 -35.96
CA ILE A 136 17.01 1.15 -35.37
C ILE A 136 15.85 1.32 -36.36
N PHE A 137 15.80 2.43 -37.09
CA PHE A 137 14.71 2.73 -38.03
C PHE A 137 14.92 2.15 -39.44
N LEU A 138 16.17 1.89 -39.83
CA LEU A 138 16.50 1.39 -41.17
C LEU A 138 16.57 -0.13 -41.26
N ASN A 139 17.04 -0.78 -40.19
CA ASN A 139 17.10 -2.25 -40.07
C ASN A 139 16.70 -2.62 -38.63
N PRO A 140 15.43 -2.79 -38.32
CA PRO A 140 14.99 -3.16 -37.00
C PRO A 140 15.41 -4.62 -36.69
N TYR A 141 16.58 -4.79 -36.07
CA TYR A 141 16.92 -6.07 -35.44
C TYR A 141 15.86 -6.34 -34.37
N PRO A 142 15.34 -7.57 -34.27
CA PRO A 142 14.35 -7.93 -33.27
C PRO A 142 14.74 -7.52 -31.84
N ASP A 143 16.03 -7.54 -31.55
CA ASP A 143 16.58 -7.22 -30.22
C ASP A 143 16.39 -5.72 -29.87
N TYR A 144 16.47 -4.80 -30.83
CA TYR A 144 16.24 -3.36 -30.59
C TYR A 144 14.76 -3.07 -30.30
N VAL A 145 13.85 -3.75 -30.98
CA VAL A 145 12.41 -3.62 -30.72
C VAL A 145 12.09 -4.09 -29.30
N VAL A 146 12.65 -5.23 -28.89
CA VAL A 146 12.51 -5.74 -27.52
C VAL A 146 13.08 -4.75 -26.51
N LEU A 147 14.25 -4.17 -26.76
CA LEU A 147 14.88 -3.20 -25.85
C LEU A 147 14.02 -1.93 -25.71
N ILE A 148 13.44 -1.42 -26.79
CA ILE A 148 12.54 -0.26 -26.76
C ILE A 148 11.29 -0.57 -25.94
N LEU A 149 10.65 -1.72 -26.17
CA LEU A 149 9.48 -2.15 -25.42
C LEU A 149 9.78 -2.32 -23.93
N MET A 150 10.92 -2.93 -23.60
CA MET A 150 11.37 -3.08 -22.21
C MET A 150 11.65 -1.72 -21.56
N THR A 151 12.24 -0.77 -22.30
CA THR A 151 12.49 0.59 -21.79
C THR A 151 11.17 1.31 -21.52
N LEU A 152 10.22 1.24 -22.43
CA LEU A 152 8.90 1.83 -22.27
C LEU A 152 8.17 1.22 -21.04
N TYR A 153 8.25 -0.11 -20.91
CA TYR A 153 7.69 -0.81 -19.74
C TYR A 153 8.38 -0.37 -18.43
N ALA A 154 9.69 -0.25 -18.41
CA ALA A 154 10.42 0.19 -17.22
C ALA A 154 10.07 1.63 -16.83
N VAL A 155 9.91 2.53 -17.81
CA VAL A 155 9.49 3.91 -17.58
C VAL A 155 8.08 3.95 -16.99
N THR A 156 7.13 3.24 -17.61
CA THR A 156 5.76 3.15 -17.08
C THR A 156 5.73 2.53 -15.68
N PHE A 157 6.51 1.47 -15.45
CA PHE A 157 6.65 0.85 -14.14
C PHE A 157 7.16 1.85 -13.08
N VAL A 158 8.18 2.66 -13.41
CA VAL A 158 8.72 3.66 -12.49
C VAL A 158 7.71 4.76 -12.17
N LEU A 159 6.92 5.20 -13.16
CA LEU A 159 5.93 6.26 -13.00
C LEU A 159 4.72 5.81 -12.18
N PHE A 160 4.18 4.62 -12.47
CA PHE A 160 2.97 4.13 -11.81
C PHE A 160 3.24 3.46 -10.45
N VAL A 161 4.36 2.75 -10.29
CA VAL A 161 4.74 2.14 -9.04
C VAL A 161 5.51 3.13 -8.18
N ASN A 162 4.78 4.00 -7.51
CA ASN A 162 5.35 5.05 -6.67
C ASN A 162 4.84 4.97 -5.23
N LYS A 163 5.47 5.74 -4.34
CA LYS A 163 5.15 5.80 -2.90
C LYS A 163 3.71 6.25 -2.66
N GLN A 164 3.24 7.21 -3.44
CA GLN A 164 1.91 7.78 -3.28
C GLN A 164 0.81 6.76 -3.57
N THR A 165 0.98 5.94 -4.60
CA THR A 165 0.03 4.85 -4.93
C THR A 165 -0.11 3.87 -3.77
N VAL A 166 1.01 3.50 -3.11
CA VAL A 166 0.97 2.60 -1.94
C VAL A 166 0.24 3.25 -0.77
N ILE A 167 0.47 4.54 -0.51
CA ILE A 167 -0.20 5.29 0.56
C ILE A 167 -1.71 5.35 0.30
N ILE A 168 -2.13 5.72 -0.92
CA ILE A 168 -3.55 5.76 -1.29
C ILE A 168 -4.21 4.41 -1.00
N LYS A 169 -3.62 3.32 -1.50
CA LYS A 169 -4.16 1.97 -1.28
C LYS A 169 -4.16 1.53 0.19
N ALA A 170 -3.22 2.01 0.98
CA ALA A 170 -3.20 1.78 2.42
C ALA A 170 -4.38 2.49 3.12
N PHE A 171 -4.70 3.72 2.70
CA PHE A 171 -5.86 4.46 3.22
C PHE A 171 -7.19 3.93 2.69
N ASP A 172 -7.29 3.47 1.44
CA ASP A 172 -8.48 2.79 0.89
C ASP A 172 -8.81 1.54 1.72
N TYR A 173 -7.79 0.72 2.02
CA TYR A 173 -7.94 -0.44 2.90
C TYR A 173 -8.34 -0.01 4.33
N ALA A 174 -7.69 1.00 4.90
CA ALA A 174 -7.99 1.49 6.23
C ALA A 174 -9.45 1.98 6.32
N LYS A 175 -9.89 2.77 5.34
CA LYS A 175 -11.28 3.24 5.26
C LYS A 175 -12.26 2.09 5.21
N SER A 176 -12.06 1.12 4.32
CA SER A 176 -12.96 -0.03 4.20
C SER A 176 -13.00 -0.88 5.45
N LEU A 177 -11.87 -0.98 6.19
CA LEU A 177 -11.79 -1.69 7.46
C LEU A 177 -12.59 -0.98 8.56
N ILE A 178 -12.49 0.36 8.65
CA ILE A 178 -13.23 1.12 9.68
C ILE A 178 -14.74 1.15 9.37
N GLU A 179 -15.14 1.15 8.09
CA GLU A 179 -16.55 1.04 7.68
C GLU A 179 -17.22 -0.26 8.16
N VAL A 180 -16.46 -1.28 8.58
CA VAL A 180 -17.00 -2.49 9.23
C VAL A 180 -17.77 -2.12 10.52
N CYS A 181 -17.43 -1.01 11.17
CA CYS A 181 -18.17 -0.49 12.32
C CYS A 181 -19.68 -0.32 12.06
N GLU A 182 -20.11 -0.15 10.81
CA GLU A 182 -21.54 -0.07 10.49
C GLU A 182 -22.26 -1.41 10.66
N ARG A 183 -21.53 -2.52 10.63
CA ARG A 183 -22.07 -3.89 10.54
C ARG A 183 -21.84 -4.74 11.80
N ILE A 184 -21.15 -4.19 12.79
CA ILE A 184 -20.93 -4.79 14.11
C ILE A 184 -21.88 -4.21 15.15
#